data_17ff1427b516b361ec001e08c7aa05ae
#
_entry.id   17ff1427b516b361ec001e08c7aa05ae
#
_cell.length_a   1.000
_cell.length_b   1.000
_cell.length_c   1.000
_cell.angle_alpha   90.00
_cell.angle_beta   90.00
_cell.angle_gamma   90.00
#
_symmetry.space_group_name_H-M   'P 1'
#
loop_
_entity.id
_entity.type
_entity.pdbx_description
1 polymer ?
#
loop_
_entity_poly.entity_id
_entity_poly.type
_entity_poly.pdbx_seq_one_letter_code
_entity_poly.pdbx_strand_id
1 'polypeptide(L)'
;MLAGIGILVVLVSATPFTAWWAQRMAGPVYARSGDVLIVLAGSTVDGMYLGESSYWRSVYAVLAWRQGGFSRILIAGRASDGTPASVMMRGFLLAHGVPAEAITVETESRTTRENASMAAPFVAGGGRLVLLTSDYHMPRALAVFRKQGLLVEPMPAADAGKRGSRWQGRWPAFLDLCMETAAWCWYRANGWI
;
A
#
# COMPACT_ATOMS: atom_id res chain seq x y z
N MET A 1 24.35 17.11 -20.00
CA MET A 1 23.15 16.24 -20.00
C MET A 1 23.53 14.76 -20.04
N LEU A 2 24.34 14.26 -21.00
CA LEU A 2 24.73 12.84 -21.09
C LEU A 2 25.49 12.31 -19.85
N ALA A 3 26.38 13.10 -19.25
CA ALA A 3 27.07 12.71 -18.02
C ALA A 3 26.14 12.48 -16.85
N GLY A 4 25.08 13.30 -16.69
CA GLY A 4 24.09 13.13 -15.63
C GLY A 4 23.27 11.84 -15.80
N ILE A 5 22.91 11.49 -17.03
CA ILE A 5 22.22 10.22 -17.33
C ILE A 5 23.13 9.03 -17.00
N GLY A 6 24.42 9.10 -17.39
CA GLY A 6 25.39 8.05 -17.07
C GLY A 6 25.55 7.84 -15.56
N ILE A 7 25.67 8.92 -14.79
CA ILE A 7 25.74 8.85 -13.32
C ILE A 7 24.49 8.19 -12.73
N LEU A 8 23.28 8.57 -13.20
CA LEU A 8 22.03 7.97 -12.74
C LEU A 8 21.97 6.48 -13.03
N VAL A 9 22.38 6.07 -14.24
CA VAL A 9 22.41 4.65 -14.62
C VAL A 9 23.35 3.87 -13.71
N VAL A 10 24.54 4.36 -13.43
CA VAL A 10 25.48 3.71 -12.51
C VAL A 10 24.91 3.68 -11.09
N LEU A 11 24.37 4.80 -10.61
CA LEU A 11 23.80 4.90 -9.26
C LEU A 11 22.69 3.84 -9.05
N VAL A 12 21.73 3.75 -9.97
CA VAL A 12 20.61 2.82 -9.86
C VAL A 12 21.04 1.37 -10.08
N SER A 13 21.88 1.10 -11.09
CA SER A 13 22.23 -0.26 -11.49
C SER A 13 23.30 -0.90 -10.61
N ALA A 14 24.33 -0.12 -10.20
CA ALA A 14 25.52 -0.65 -9.54
C ALA A 14 25.58 -0.42 -8.03
N THR A 15 24.70 0.42 -7.45
CA THR A 15 24.72 0.72 -6.01
C THR A 15 23.41 0.29 -5.31
N PRO A 16 23.41 0.17 -3.98
CA PRO A 16 22.19 -0.10 -3.21
C PRO A 16 21.29 1.15 -3.01
N PHE A 17 21.46 2.20 -3.82
CA PHE A 17 20.75 3.48 -3.70
C PHE A 17 19.23 3.30 -3.59
N THR A 18 18.64 2.48 -4.45
CA THR A 18 17.18 2.23 -4.47
C THR A 18 16.72 1.61 -3.17
N ALA A 19 17.43 0.62 -2.65
CA ALA A 19 17.11 -0.02 -1.38
C ALA A 19 17.24 0.96 -0.19
N TRP A 20 18.29 1.78 -0.18
CA TRP A 20 18.47 2.84 0.81
C TRP A 20 17.30 3.85 0.76
N TRP A 21 16.91 4.28 -0.44
CA TRP A 21 15.78 5.20 -0.63
C TRP A 21 14.47 4.59 -0.15
N ALA A 22 14.16 3.35 -0.53
CA ALA A 22 12.98 2.63 -0.05
C ALA A 22 12.94 2.56 1.49
N GLN A 23 14.07 2.28 2.15
CA GLN A 23 14.16 2.28 3.60
C GLN A 23 13.89 3.65 4.22
N ARG A 24 14.35 4.73 3.58
CA ARG A 24 14.10 6.10 4.03
C ARG A 24 12.64 6.52 3.87
N MET A 25 11.97 5.99 2.86
CA MET A 25 10.55 6.21 2.64
C MET A 25 9.67 5.29 3.49
N ALA A 26 10.23 4.24 4.08
CA ALA A 26 9.45 3.31 4.88
C ALA A 26 8.80 4.01 6.07
N GLY A 27 7.49 3.77 6.23
CA GLY A 27 6.72 4.29 7.35
C GLY A 27 6.99 3.56 8.66
N PRO A 28 6.51 4.11 9.76
CA PRO A 28 6.62 3.48 11.08
C PRO A 28 5.82 2.17 11.15
N VAL A 29 6.22 1.29 12.07
CA VAL A 29 5.53 0.01 12.36
C VAL A 29 5.07 0.05 13.81
N TYR A 30 3.75 0.13 14.04
CA TYR A 30 3.23 0.18 15.41
C TYR A 30 2.15 -0.85 15.71
N ALA A 31 1.23 -1.13 14.77
CA ALA A 31 0.09 -1.98 15.04
C ALA A 31 0.36 -3.46 14.73
N ARG A 32 -0.06 -4.34 15.63
CA ARG A 32 -0.13 -5.79 15.40
C ARG A 32 -1.56 -6.34 15.53
N SER A 33 -2.48 -5.51 16.02
CA SER A 33 -3.87 -5.87 16.25
C SER A 33 -4.76 -4.63 16.22
N GLY A 34 -6.05 -4.80 16.02
CA GLY A 34 -7.06 -3.75 16.02
C GLY A 34 -8.43 -4.34 15.77
N ASP A 35 -9.48 -3.53 15.75
CA ASP A 35 -10.82 -4.00 15.43
C ASP A 35 -11.03 -4.16 13.93
N VAL A 36 -10.52 -3.22 13.14
CA VAL A 36 -10.64 -3.20 11.69
C VAL A 36 -9.28 -3.05 11.03
N LEU A 37 -8.95 -3.97 10.13
CA LEU A 37 -7.80 -3.87 9.23
C LEU A 37 -8.24 -3.24 7.91
N ILE A 38 -7.77 -2.02 7.61
CA ILE A 38 -8.00 -1.35 6.34
C ILE A 38 -6.82 -1.67 5.43
N VAL A 39 -7.07 -2.39 4.34
CA VAL A 39 -6.05 -2.79 3.36
C VAL A 39 -6.24 -1.97 2.09
N LEU A 40 -5.24 -1.18 1.73
CA LEU A 40 -5.30 -0.44 0.47
C LEU A 40 -4.93 -1.36 -0.69
N ALA A 41 -5.80 -1.41 -1.70
CA ALA A 41 -5.48 -2.09 -2.94
C ALA A 41 -4.27 -1.45 -3.64
N GLY A 42 -3.59 -2.23 -4.44
CA GLY A 42 -2.38 -1.83 -5.14
C GLY A 42 -2.49 -2.05 -6.65
N SER A 43 -1.43 -2.58 -7.24
CA SER A 43 -1.34 -2.86 -8.66
C SER A 43 -2.04 -4.17 -9.06
N THR A 44 -2.38 -4.24 -10.34
CA THR A 44 -2.76 -5.46 -11.06
C THR A 44 -1.80 -5.68 -12.23
N VAL A 45 -1.80 -6.88 -12.79
CA VAL A 45 -1.09 -7.23 -14.01
C VAL A 45 -2.14 -7.65 -15.05
N ASP A 46 -2.18 -6.94 -16.17
CA ASP A 46 -3.11 -7.15 -17.28
C ASP A 46 -4.60 -7.17 -16.85
N GLY A 47 -4.93 -6.52 -15.74
CA GLY A 47 -6.28 -6.52 -15.18
C GLY A 47 -6.80 -7.89 -14.71
N MET A 48 -5.97 -8.93 -14.76
CA MET A 48 -6.37 -10.32 -14.47
C MET A 48 -5.66 -10.90 -13.24
N TYR A 49 -4.49 -10.39 -12.89
CA TYR A 49 -3.69 -10.94 -11.80
C TYR A 49 -3.37 -9.86 -10.77
N LEU A 50 -3.16 -10.28 -9.52
CA LEU A 50 -2.62 -9.40 -8.48
C LEU A 50 -1.20 -8.98 -8.86
N GLY A 51 -0.96 -7.68 -8.96
CA GLY A 51 0.38 -7.14 -9.06
C GLY A 51 1.14 -7.25 -7.73
N GLU A 52 2.43 -7.00 -7.75
CA GLU A 52 3.32 -7.23 -6.61
C GLU A 52 2.83 -6.54 -5.33
N SER A 53 2.43 -5.27 -5.40
CA SER A 53 1.96 -4.54 -4.23
C SER A 53 0.65 -5.10 -3.65
N SER A 54 -0.33 -5.48 -4.50
CA SER A 54 -1.57 -6.12 -4.05
C SER A 54 -1.32 -7.51 -3.46
N TYR A 55 -0.43 -8.28 -4.06
CA TYR A 55 -0.05 -9.60 -3.58
C TYR A 55 0.55 -9.53 -2.18
N TRP A 56 1.59 -8.73 -1.96
CA TRP A 56 2.22 -8.62 -0.66
C TRP A 56 1.26 -8.08 0.41
N ARG A 57 0.44 -7.07 0.10
CA ARG A 57 -0.58 -6.58 1.03
C ARG A 57 -1.60 -7.66 1.39
N SER A 58 -2.01 -8.51 0.43
CA SER A 58 -2.89 -9.64 0.69
C SER A 58 -2.24 -10.69 1.60
N VAL A 59 -0.96 -11.02 1.38
CA VAL A 59 -0.20 -11.92 2.25
C VAL A 59 -0.15 -11.39 3.68
N TYR A 60 0.20 -10.11 3.86
CA TYR A 60 0.24 -9.49 5.19
C TYR A 60 -1.13 -9.43 5.85
N ALA A 61 -2.20 -9.21 5.09
CA ALA A 61 -3.57 -9.24 5.62
C ALA A 61 -3.97 -10.63 6.12
N VAL A 62 -3.63 -11.69 5.37
CA VAL A 62 -3.85 -13.08 5.79
C VAL A 62 -3.05 -13.42 7.06
N LEU A 63 -1.78 -13.01 7.12
CA LEU A 63 -0.94 -13.23 8.32
C LEU A 63 -1.52 -12.51 9.54
N ALA A 64 -1.92 -11.25 9.37
CA ALA A 64 -2.54 -10.47 10.44
C ALA A 64 -3.84 -11.11 10.94
N TRP A 65 -4.70 -11.57 10.03
CA TRP A 65 -5.91 -12.30 10.36
C TRP A 65 -5.63 -13.57 11.17
N ARG A 66 -4.69 -14.40 10.70
CA ARG A 66 -4.33 -15.66 11.37
C ARG A 66 -3.73 -15.47 12.75
N GLN A 67 -3.10 -14.34 13.02
CA GLN A 67 -2.61 -13.98 14.35
C GLN A 67 -3.75 -13.61 15.33
N GLY A 68 -5.00 -13.57 14.86
CA GLY A 68 -6.18 -13.28 15.70
C GLY A 68 -6.28 -11.83 16.15
N GLY A 69 -5.63 -10.92 15.43
CA GLY A 69 -5.55 -9.52 15.81
C GLY A 69 -6.70 -8.63 15.33
N PHE A 70 -7.62 -9.15 14.49
CA PHE A 70 -8.67 -8.36 13.83
C PHE A 70 -10.00 -9.08 13.80
N SER A 71 -11.10 -8.31 13.85
CA SER A 71 -12.47 -8.83 13.71
C SER A 71 -13.05 -8.58 12.31
N ARG A 72 -12.56 -7.58 11.59
CA ARG A 72 -13.00 -7.21 10.23
C ARG A 72 -11.83 -6.74 9.37
N ILE A 73 -11.96 -6.95 8.07
CA ILE A 73 -11.03 -6.47 7.05
C ILE A 73 -11.83 -5.65 6.04
N LEU A 74 -11.42 -4.40 5.79
CA LEU A 74 -11.88 -3.57 4.69
C LEU A 74 -10.78 -3.51 3.63
N ILE A 75 -11.06 -3.96 2.42
CA ILE A 75 -10.13 -3.81 1.30
C ILE A 75 -10.64 -2.69 0.41
N ALA A 76 -9.86 -1.62 0.24
CA ALA A 76 -10.30 -0.43 -0.45
C ALA A 76 -9.47 -0.14 -1.70
N GLY A 77 -10.15 0.13 -2.81
CA GLY A 77 -9.59 0.75 -3.99
C GLY A 77 -9.51 -0.10 -5.24
N ARG A 78 -9.24 0.63 -6.33
CA ARG A 78 -8.93 0.10 -7.66
C ARG A 78 -7.43 0.21 -7.92
N ALA A 79 -6.94 -0.56 -8.87
CA ALA A 79 -5.64 -0.36 -9.47
C ALA A 79 -5.66 0.87 -10.41
N SER A 80 -4.48 1.32 -10.81
CA SER A 80 -4.32 2.49 -11.71
C SER A 80 -4.93 2.29 -13.10
N ASP A 81 -5.07 1.05 -13.55
CA ASP A 81 -5.75 0.67 -14.79
C ASP A 81 -7.29 0.63 -14.69
N GLY A 82 -7.84 0.94 -13.49
CA GLY A 82 -9.26 0.92 -13.22
C GLY A 82 -9.81 -0.45 -12.80
N THR A 83 -8.99 -1.48 -12.74
CA THR A 83 -9.41 -2.82 -12.30
C THR A 83 -9.75 -2.80 -10.80
N PRO A 84 -10.84 -3.44 -10.36
CA PRO A 84 -11.20 -3.52 -8.94
C PRO A 84 -10.28 -4.50 -8.20
N ALA A 85 -9.04 -4.07 -7.95
CA ALA A 85 -8.02 -4.88 -7.29
C ALA A 85 -8.45 -5.37 -5.89
N SER A 86 -9.31 -4.61 -5.21
CA SER A 86 -9.90 -5.01 -3.93
C SER A 86 -10.72 -6.31 -4.03
N VAL A 87 -11.44 -6.53 -5.14
CA VAL A 87 -12.18 -7.79 -5.38
C VAL A 87 -11.23 -8.97 -5.57
N MET A 88 -10.15 -8.76 -6.33
CA MET A 88 -9.13 -9.79 -6.53
C MET A 88 -8.41 -10.14 -5.22
N MET A 89 -8.07 -9.14 -4.42
CA MET A 89 -7.49 -9.33 -3.08
C MET A 89 -8.45 -10.08 -2.15
N ARG A 90 -9.77 -9.76 -2.20
CA ARG A 90 -10.78 -10.54 -1.47
C ARG A 90 -10.74 -12.01 -1.85
N GLY A 91 -10.69 -12.33 -3.15
CA GLY A 91 -10.56 -13.71 -3.63
C GLY A 91 -9.33 -14.42 -3.04
N PHE A 92 -8.19 -13.72 -2.99
CA PHE A 92 -6.98 -14.24 -2.37
C PHE A 92 -7.17 -14.53 -0.87
N LEU A 93 -7.77 -13.61 -0.11
CA LEU A 93 -8.01 -13.78 1.33
C LEU A 93 -8.96 -14.96 1.59
N LEU A 94 -10.05 -15.09 0.82
CA LEU A 94 -10.99 -16.21 0.90
C LEU A 94 -10.30 -17.57 0.66
N ALA A 95 -9.48 -17.65 -0.39
CA ALA A 95 -8.72 -18.85 -0.70
C ALA A 95 -7.73 -19.26 0.41
N HIS A 96 -7.34 -18.29 1.27
CA HIS A 96 -6.45 -18.52 2.41
C HIS A 96 -7.18 -18.65 3.75
N GLY A 97 -8.50 -18.83 3.73
CA GLY A 97 -9.31 -19.17 4.89
C GLY A 97 -9.78 -17.98 5.74
N VAL A 98 -9.73 -16.76 5.20
CA VAL A 98 -10.39 -15.61 5.86
C VAL A 98 -11.90 -15.72 5.60
N PRO A 99 -12.77 -15.69 6.61
CA PRO A 99 -14.21 -15.82 6.43
C PRO A 99 -14.80 -14.68 5.59
N ALA A 100 -15.76 -15.02 4.73
CA ALA A 100 -16.37 -14.05 3.80
C ALA A 100 -17.07 -12.89 4.52
N GLU A 101 -17.69 -13.18 5.66
CA GLU A 101 -18.39 -12.23 6.54
C GLU A 101 -17.45 -11.24 7.22
N ALA A 102 -16.18 -11.58 7.34
CA ALA A 102 -15.17 -10.69 7.90
C ALA A 102 -14.59 -9.70 6.86
N ILE A 103 -14.85 -9.92 5.57
CA ILE A 103 -14.24 -9.13 4.49
C ILE A 103 -15.28 -8.23 3.83
N THR A 104 -15.05 -6.93 3.90
CA THR A 104 -15.79 -5.92 3.12
C THR A 104 -14.87 -5.37 2.02
N VAL A 105 -15.41 -5.05 0.85
CA VAL A 105 -14.66 -4.43 -0.25
C VAL A 105 -15.28 -3.09 -0.63
N GLU A 106 -14.42 -2.12 -0.88
CA GLU A 106 -14.74 -0.85 -1.51
C GLU A 106 -14.08 -0.84 -2.90
N THR A 107 -14.84 -0.57 -3.95
CA THR A 107 -14.44 -0.81 -5.33
C THR A 107 -14.38 0.45 -6.19
N GLU A 108 -14.68 1.63 -5.66
CA GLU A 108 -14.84 2.85 -6.46
C GLU A 108 -13.63 3.79 -6.38
N SER A 109 -12.94 3.80 -5.24
CA SER A 109 -11.82 4.72 -5.02
C SER A 109 -10.63 4.42 -5.93
N ARG A 110 -10.07 5.49 -6.52
CA ARG A 110 -8.94 5.46 -7.48
C ARG A 110 -7.70 6.16 -6.94
N THR A 111 -7.84 6.91 -5.87
CA THR A 111 -6.77 7.67 -5.24
C THR A 111 -6.71 7.39 -3.75
N THR A 112 -5.56 7.62 -3.13
CA THR A 112 -5.42 7.43 -1.67
C THR A 112 -6.36 8.34 -0.88
N ARG A 113 -6.69 9.53 -1.41
CA ARG A 113 -7.65 10.45 -0.81
C ARG A 113 -9.06 9.86 -0.85
N GLU A 114 -9.46 9.31 -1.99
CA GLU A 114 -10.75 8.65 -2.13
C GLU A 114 -10.82 7.39 -1.27
N ASN A 115 -9.74 6.59 -1.20
CA ASN A 115 -9.67 5.45 -0.28
C ASN A 115 -10.02 5.86 1.15
N ALA A 116 -9.45 6.95 1.65
CA ALA A 116 -9.72 7.42 3.00
C ALA A 116 -11.18 7.89 3.16
N SER A 117 -11.68 8.72 2.23
CA SER A 117 -13.05 9.24 2.30
C SER A 117 -14.11 8.14 2.15
N MET A 118 -13.88 7.17 1.24
CA MET A 118 -14.80 6.05 1.01
C MET A 118 -14.69 4.95 2.07
N ALA A 119 -13.57 4.83 2.78
CA ALA A 119 -13.45 3.94 3.92
C ALA A 119 -14.25 4.42 5.13
N ALA A 120 -14.45 5.74 5.30
CA ALA A 120 -15.10 6.31 6.48
C ALA A 120 -16.47 5.70 6.84
N PRO A 121 -17.42 5.48 5.91
CA PRO A 121 -18.71 4.85 6.24
C PRO A 121 -18.59 3.43 6.77
N PHE A 122 -17.60 2.67 6.30
CA PHE A 122 -17.40 1.27 6.71
C PHE A 122 -16.77 1.13 8.10
N VAL A 123 -16.14 2.19 8.59
CA VAL A 123 -15.46 2.22 9.90
C VAL A 123 -16.14 3.12 10.92
N ALA A 124 -17.30 3.70 10.59
CA ALA A 124 -18.06 4.63 11.45
C ALA A 124 -18.51 4.00 12.78
N GLY A 125 -18.52 2.66 12.89
CA GLY A 125 -18.81 1.96 14.14
C GLY A 125 -17.74 2.10 15.22
N GLY A 126 -16.68 2.84 14.97
CA GLY A 126 -15.56 3.04 15.89
C GLY A 126 -14.66 1.81 16.02
N GLY A 127 -13.77 1.86 17.02
CA GLY A 127 -12.77 0.84 17.27
C GLY A 127 -11.38 1.25 16.82
N ARG A 128 -10.41 0.39 17.07
CA ARG A 128 -9.01 0.60 16.72
C ARG A 128 -8.79 0.24 15.25
N LEU A 129 -8.54 1.27 14.44
CA LEU A 129 -8.34 1.14 13.01
C LEU A 129 -6.84 0.96 12.69
N VAL A 130 -6.54 -0.04 11.90
CA VAL A 130 -5.16 -0.31 11.45
C VAL A 130 -5.12 -0.22 9.93
N LEU A 131 -4.17 0.55 9.41
CA LEU A 131 -3.96 0.75 7.99
C LEU A 131 -2.82 -0.13 7.49
N LEU A 132 -3.11 -1.00 6.52
CA LEU A 132 -2.15 -1.84 5.85
C LEU A 132 -1.95 -1.40 4.40
N THR A 133 -0.74 -1.03 4.07
CA THR A 133 -0.27 -0.75 2.71
C THR A 133 1.23 -1.00 2.61
N SER A 134 1.83 -0.85 1.42
CA SER A 134 3.27 -0.99 1.25
C SER A 134 4.04 0.02 2.12
N ASP A 135 5.17 -0.39 2.63
CA ASP A 135 5.96 0.40 3.60
C ASP A 135 6.37 1.78 3.06
N TYR A 136 6.82 1.88 1.81
CA TYR A 136 7.18 3.14 1.16
C TYR A 136 5.98 4.07 0.87
N HIS A 137 4.78 3.49 0.77
CA HIS A 137 3.52 4.24 0.59
C HIS A 137 2.89 4.68 1.92
N MET A 138 3.24 4.03 3.03
CA MET A 138 2.62 4.24 4.34
C MET A 138 2.65 5.70 4.81
N PRO A 139 3.75 6.48 4.67
CA PRO A 139 3.76 7.87 5.15
C PRO A 139 2.68 8.73 4.50
N ARG A 140 2.52 8.64 3.16
CA ARG A 140 1.50 9.39 2.43
C ARG A 140 0.09 8.93 2.81
N ALA A 141 -0.14 7.63 2.89
CA ALA A 141 -1.43 7.08 3.27
C ALA A 141 -1.85 7.54 4.68
N LEU A 142 -0.95 7.47 5.66
CA LEU A 142 -1.21 7.95 7.02
C LEU A 142 -1.58 9.44 7.06
N ALA A 143 -0.82 10.26 6.34
CA ALA A 143 -1.07 11.71 6.30
C ALA A 143 -2.46 12.00 5.70
N VAL A 144 -2.85 11.31 4.62
CA VAL A 144 -4.15 11.44 3.98
C VAL A 144 -5.29 10.99 4.91
N PHE A 145 -5.17 9.82 5.54
CA PHE A 145 -6.20 9.30 6.45
C PHE A 145 -6.41 10.24 7.63
N ARG A 146 -5.34 10.73 8.24
CA ARG A 146 -5.40 11.72 9.33
C ARG A 146 -6.06 13.03 8.88
N LYS A 147 -5.75 13.51 7.69
CA LYS A 147 -6.36 14.72 7.12
C LYS A 147 -7.87 14.56 6.89
N GLN A 148 -8.34 13.33 6.64
CA GLN A 148 -9.75 13.00 6.51
C GLN A 148 -10.43 12.66 7.87
N GLY A 149 -9.73 12.88 8.98
CA GLY A 149 -10.26 12.62 10.33
C GLY A 149 -10.25 11.16 10.77
N LEU A 150 -9.62 10.27 9.99
CA LEU A 150 -9.50 8.85 10.33
C LEU A 150 -8.18 8.61 11.08
N LEU A 151 -8.28 8.35 12.38
CA LEU A 151 -7.14 7.98 13.21
C LEU A 151 -6.82 6.51 13.00
N VAL A 152 -5.79 6.22 12.22
CA VAL A 152 -5.34 4.87 11.89
C VAL A 152 -3.93 4.62 12.41
N GLU A 153 -3.67 3.40 12.85
CA GLU A 153 -2.34 2.93 13.22
C GLU A 153 -1.67 2.21 12.03
N PRO A 154 -0.37 2.43 11.78
CA PRO A 154 0.30 1.85 10.63
C PRO A 154 0.70 0.39 10.86
N MET A 155 0.43 -0.43 9.84
CA MET A 155 0.91 -1.80 9.67
C MET A 155 1.49 -1.96 8.26
N PRO A 156 2.74 -1.52 8.01
CA PRO A 156 3.30 -1.57 6.68
C PRO A 156 3.60 -3.01 6.24
N ALA A 157 3.16 -3.37 5.05
CA ALA A 157 3.66 -4.55 4.34
C ALA A 157 5.03 -4.23 3.76
N ALA A 158 6.05 -4.97 4.18
CA ALA A 158 7.38 -4.80 3.64
C ALA A 158 7.39 -5.19 2.16
N ASP A 159 7.77 -4.25 1.29
CA ASP A 159 7.90 -4.50 -0.14
C ASP A 159 9.31 -5.06 -0.42
N ALA A 160 9.40 -6.38 -0.51
CA ALA A 160 10.66 -7.06 -0.75
C ALA A 160 11.28 -6.70 -2.12
N GLY A 161 10.44 -6.41 -3.14
CA GLY A 161 10.90 -6.00 -4.46
C GLY A 161 11.69 -4.70 -4.43
N LYS A 162 11.25 -3.71 -3.62
CA LYS A 162 11.92 -2.42 -3.48
C LYS A 162 13.22 -2.51 -2.67
N ARG A 163 13.35 -3.53 -1.83
CA ARG A 163 14.54 -3.77 -0.99
C ARG A 163 15.49 -4.79 -1.59
N GLY A 164 15.14 -5.39 -2.73
CA GLY A 164 15.92 -6.45 -3.37
C GLY A 164 17.32 -6.01 -3.74
N SER A 165 18.28 -6.88 -3.48
CA SER A 165 19.69 -6.68 -3.82
C SER A 165 19.97 -6.92 -5.31
N ARG A 166 19.08 -7.62 -6.02
CA ARG A 166 19.27 -7.99 -7.42
C ARG A 166 19.13 -6.75 -8.31
N TRP A 167 20.10 -6.55 -9.20
CA TRP A 167 20.15 -5.38 -10.08
C TRP A 167 18.95 -5.29 -11.04
N GLN A 168 18.35 -6.42 -11.45
CA GLN A 168 17.19 -6.47 -12.34
C GLN A 168 15.95 -5.79 -11.74
N GLY A 169 15.77 -5.87 -10.41
CA GLY A 169 14.63 -5.25 -9.72
C GLY A 169 14.83 -3.78 -9.39
N ARG A 170 16.04 -3.23 -9.53
CA ARG A 170 16.34 -1.85 -9.08
C ARG A 170 15.66 -0.77 -9.92
N TRP A 171 15.55 -0.96 -11.24
CA TRP A 171 14.90 0.02 -12.11
C TRP A 171 13.41 0.12 -11.89
N PRO A 172 12.62 -0.97 -11.87
CA PRO A 172 11.21 -0.90 -11.50
C PRO A 172 11.02 -0.25 -10.12
N ALA A 173 11.80 -0.67 -9.12
CA ALA A 173 11.75 -0.08 -7.78
C ALA A 173 12.09 1.41 -7.78
N PHE A 174 13.09 1.86 -8.53
CA PHE A 174 13.44 3.26 -8.68
C PHE A 174 12.29 4.08 -9.26
N LEU A 175 11.65 3.60 -10.32
CA LEU A 175 10.51 4.28 -10.95
C LEU A 175 9.32 4.38 -10.00
N ASP A 176 9.01 3.33 -9.26
CA ASP A 176 7.93 3.34 -8.27
C ASP A 176 8.20 4.35 -7.14
N LEU A 177 9.45 4.43 -6.65
CA LEU A 177 9.82 5.40 -5.63
C LEU A 177 9.79 6.84 -6.16
N CYS A 178 10.16 7.06 -7.42
CA CYS A 178 9.99 8.36 -8.08
C CYS A 178 8.51 8.75 -8.15
N MET A 179 7.64 7.83 -8.56
CA MET A 179 6.19 8.08 -8.64
C MET A 179 5.60 8.37 -7.26
N GLU A 180 5.98 7.62 -6.23
CA GLU A 180 5.51 7.86 -4.87
C GLU A 180 5.99 9.21 -4.33
N THR A 181 7.26 9.58 -4.60
CA THR A 181 7.79 10.89 -4.21
C THR A 181 7.04 12.02 -4.93
N ALA A 182 6.79 11.88 -6.23
CA ALA A 182 6.01 12.85 -7.00
C ALA A 182 4.58 12.96 -6.46
N ALA A 183 3.93 11.83 -6.15
CA ALA A 183 2.61 11.81 -5.54
C ALA A 183 2.60 12.50 -4.16
N TRP A 184 3.61 12.28 -3.32
CA TRP A 184 3.76 12.98 -2.05
C TRP A 184 3.83 14.49 -2.24
N CYS A 185 4.68 14.97 -3.16
CA CYS A 185 4.81 16.40 -3.46
C CYS A 185 3.49 16.98 -3.98
N TRP A 186 2.81 16.27 -4.87
CA TRP A 186 1.51 16.66 -5.42
C TRP A 186 0.44 16.79 -4.33
N TYR A 187 0.33 15.79 -3.45
CA TYR A 187 -0.63 15.80 -2.35
C TYR A 187 -0.38 16.95 -1.38
N ARG A 188 0.90 17.24 -1.10
CA ARG A 188 1.30 18.36 -0.25
C ARG A 188 0.95 19.70 -0.90
N ALA A 189 1.24 19.87 -2.20
CA ALA A 189 0.93 21.10 -2.94
C ALA A 189 -0.58 21.40 -3.00
N ASN A 190 -1.42 20.35 -3.00
CA ASN A 190 -2.88 20.48 -3.01
C ASN A 190 -3.51 20.54 -1.61
N GLY A 191 -2.71 20.53 -0.53
CA GLY A 191 -3.21 20.57 0.84
C GLY A 191 -3.99 19.31 1.27
N TRP A 192 -3.70 18.16 0.65
CA TRP A 192 -4.37 16.88 0.96
C TRP A 192 -3.65 16.09 2.04
N ILE A 193 -2.45 16.54 2.42
CA ILE A 193 -1.65 16.06 3.54
C ILE A 193 -1.02 17.22 4.29
#